data_0ac32e0fff6315410015667fe716ac5e
#
_entry.id   0ac32e0fff6315410015667fe716ac5e
#
_cell.length_a   1.000
_cell.length_b   1.000
_cell.length_c   1.000
_cell.angle_alpha   90.00
_cell.angle_beta   90.00
_cell.angle_gamma   90.00
#
_symmetry.space_group_name_H-M   'P 1'
#
loop_
_entity.id
_entity.type
_entity.pdbx_description
1 polymer ?
#
loop_
_entity_poly.entity_id
_entity_poly.type
_entity_poly.pdbx_seq_one_letter_code
_entity_poly.pdbx_strand_id
1 'polypeptide(L)'
;APPATSAAGTSAVQTDAEKVLNVYNWSDYIDEAVIKEFETEYGIKVNYDVFDSNEVVEAKLLAGSTGYDIVVPSASFLERQITAGVFQPLDTARLSNLKNLDPDITQRVALHDPGNKHSVNYLWGTSGVGYNVEMINKRMPDAPTDSWKMFYDPAIVAKFADCGVAI
;
A
#
# COMPACT_ATOMS: atom_id res chain seq x y z
N ALA A 1 5.95 5.91 55.37
CA ALA A 1 5.76 6.55 54.06
C ALA A 1 4.61 5.87 53.36
N PRO A 2 3.52 6.56 52.93
CA PRO A 2 2.45 5.95 52.15
C PRO A 2 2.88 5.74 50.69
N PRO A 3 2.31 4.73 49.98
CA PRO A 3 2.65 4.50 48.59
C PRO A 3 2.03 5.55 47.70
N ALA A 4 2.83 6.07 46.78
CA ALA A 4 2.40 7.02 45.74
C ALA A 4 1.45 6.33 44.78
N THR A 5 0.22 6.77 44.73
CA THR A 5 -0.77 6.38 43.73
C THR A 5 -0.39 7.04 42.41
N SER A 6 0.11 6.25 41.48
CA SER A 6 0.33 6.67 40.09
C SER A 6 -1.05 6.86 39.43
N ALA A 7 -1.43 8.12 39.23
CA ALA A 7 -2.57 8.45 38.39
C ALA A 7 -2.25 8.08 36.94
N ALA A 8 -2.94 7.07 36.40
CA ALA A 8 -2.95 6.81 34.99
C ALA A 8 -3.60 7.99 34.27
N GLY A 9 -2.75 8.87 33.73
CA GLY A 9 -3.21 9.94 32.87
C GLY A 9 -3.81 9.37 31.60
N THR A 10 -5.11 9.52 31.43
CA THR A 10 -5.78 9.41 30.13
C THR A 10 -5.15 10.46 29.24
N SER A 11 -4.25 10.05 28.35
CA SER A 11 -3.78 10.91 27.26
C SER A 11 -4.99 11.35 26.45
N ALA A 12 -5.38 12.60 26.60
CA ALA A 12 -6.37 13.21 25.73
C ALA A 12 -5.86 13.05 24.28
N VAL A 13 -6.71 12.55 23.40
CA VAL A 13 -6.46 12.49 21.97
C VAL A 13 -6.14 13.92 21.52
N GLN A 14 -4.87 14.17 21.21
CA GLN A 14 -4.45 15.45 20.68
C GLN A 14 -4.99 15.52 19.26
N THR A 15 -6.09 16.22 19.05
CA THR A 15 -6.61 16.53 17.72
C THR A 15 -5.80 17.70 17.18
N ASP A 16 -5.29 17.55 15.98
CA ASP A 16 -4.66 18.63 15.26
C ASP A 16 -5.67 19.78 15.07
N ALA A 17 -5.26 21.00 15.44
CA ALA A 17 -6.09 22.18 15.30
C ALA A 17 -6.32 22.56 13.82
N GLU A 18 -5.40 22.18 12.94
CA GLU A 18 -5.43 22.50 11.53
C GLU A 18 -6.55 21.77 10.78
N LYS A 19 -6.92 20.57 11.20
CA LYS A 19 -7.96 19.72 10.56
C LYS A 19 -7.78 19.55 9.06
N VAL A 20 -6.55 19.30 8.66
CA VAL A 20 -6.15 18.97 7.28
C VAL A 20 -5.39 17.66 7.30
N LEU A 21 -5.64 16.78 6.33
CA LEU A 21 -4.96 15.52 6.13
C LEU A 21 -4.39 15.49 4.71
N ASN A 22 -3.07 15.38 4.58
CA ASN A 22 -2.38 15.32 3.30
C ASN A 22 -2.05 13.86 2.97
N VAL A 23 -2.67 13.32 1.93
CA VAL A 23 -2.55 11.92 1.51
C VAL A 23 -1.87 11.83 0.15
N TYR A 24 -0.90 10.93 0.02
CA TYR A 24 -0.21 10.63 -1.23
C TYR A 24 -0.35 9.15 -1.56
N ASN A 25 -1.14 8.83 -2.59
CA ASN A 25 -1.53 7.48 -2.93
C ASN A 25 -1.43 7.21 -4.42
N TRP A 26 -1.60 5.96 -4.82
CA TRP A 26 -1.69 5.56 -6.22
C TRP A 26 -2.94 6.13 -6.89
N SER A 27 -2.84 6.36 -8.20
CA SER A 27 -4.02 6.67 -9.02
C SER A 27 -5.04 5.54 -8.90
N ASP A 28 -6.34 5.89 -8.88
CA ASP A 28 -7.47 4.96 -8.88
C ASP A 28 -7.53 3.96 -7.69
N TYR A 29 -6.85 4.27 -6.58
CA TYR A 29 -6.82 3.41 -5.39
C TYR A 29 -7.86 3.75 -4.33
N ILE A 30 -8.70 4.76 -4.55
CA ILE A 30 -9.80 5.13 -3.67
C ILE A 30 -10.97 5.69 -4.49
N ASP A 31 -12.19 5.46 -4.03
CA ASP A 31 -13.36 6.17 -4.55
C ASP A 31 -13.41 7.57 -3.94
N GLU A 32 -13.52 8.60 -4.76
CA GLU A 32 -13.61 9.99 -4.31
C GLU A 32 -14.81 10.24 -3.38
N ALA A 33 -15.88 9.44 -3.49
CA ALA A 33 -17.03 9.55 -2.59
C ALA A 33 -16.63 9.24 -1.14
N VAL A 34 -15.72 8.28 -0.92
CA VAL A 34 -15.21 7.91 0.41
C VAL A 34 -14.44 9.07 1.06
N ILE A 35 -13.69 9.83 0.26
CA ILE A 35 -12.99 11.02 0.76
C ILE A 35 -14.00 12.06 1.26
N LYS A 36 -15.06 12.32 0.49
CA LYS A 36 -16.11 13.28 0.87
C LYS A 36 -16.91 12.83 2.11
N GLU A 37 -17.16 11.53 2.23
CA GLU A 37 -17.79 10.95 3.42
C GLU A 37 -16.93 11.17 4.65
N PHE A 38 -15.64 10.88 4.56
CA PHE A 38 -14.67 11.11 5.63
C PHE A 38 -14.62 12.59 6.04
N GLU A 39 -14.51 13.50 5.08
CA GLU A 39 -14.50 14.94 5.36
C GLU A 39 -15.77 15.40 6.09
N THR A 40 -16.92 14.84 5.68
CA THR A 40 -18.21 15.17 6.27
C THR A 40 -18.33 14.63 7.70
N GLU A 41 -17.90 13.39 7.93
CA GLU A 41 -18.02 12.71 9.21
C GLU A 41 -17.08 13.31 10.27
N TYR A 42 -15.81 13.56 9.88
CA TYR A 42 -14.76 13.97 10.81
C TYR A 42 -14.49 15.47 10.82
N GLY A 43 -14.99 16.23 9.86
CA GLY A 43 -14.72 17.65 9.72
C GLY A 43 -13.24 17.95 9.42
N ILE A 44 -12.54 17.01 8.78
CA ILE A 44 -11.14 17.10 8.39
C ILE A 44 -11.09 17.20 6.88
N LYS A 45 -10.44 18.25 6.36
CA LYS A 45 -10.22 18.40 4.91
C LYS A 45 -9.11 17.44 4.45
N VAL A 46 -9.33 16.74 3.34
CA VAL A 46 -8.33 15.86 2.73
C VAL A 46 -7.74 16.51 1.48
N ASN A 47 -6.43 16.74 1.49
CA ASN A 47 -5.67 17.03 0.29
C ASN A 47 -5.13 15.71 -0.25
N TYR A 48 -5.63 15.28 -1.40
CA TYR A 48 -5.33 13.95 -1.95
C TYR A 48 -4.53 14.11 -3.24
N ASP A 49 -3.25 13.75 -3.17
CA ASP A 49 -2.33 13.73 -4.30
C ASP A 49 -2.09 12.30 -4.78
N VAL A 50 -1.84 12.13 -6.07
CA VAL A 50 -1.62 10.82 -6.68
C VAL A 50 -0.23 10.69 -7.28
N PHE A 51 0.24 9.43 -7.38
CA PHE A 51 1.45 9.05 -8.08
C PHE A 51 1.24 7.76 -8.88
N ASP A 52 2.16 7.46 -9.76
CA ASP A 52 2.15 6.32 -10.67
C ASP A 52 3.40 5.43 -10.56
N SER A 53 4.40 5.81 -9.74
CA SER A 53 5.58 4.99 -9.52
C SER A 53 6.14 5.13 -8.09
N ASN A 54 6.63 4.01 -7.55
CA ASN A 54 7.29 4.00 -6.24
C ASN A 54 8.58 4.83 -6.22
N GLU A 55 9.30 4.91 -7.35
CA GLU A 55 10.55 5.66 -7.48
C GLU A 55 10.31 7.15 -7.29
N VAL A 56 9.22 7.68 -7.85
CA VAL A 56 8.82 9.08 -7.67
C VAL A 56 8.49 9.36 -6.20
N VAL A 57 7.75 8.46 -5.57
CA VAL A 57 7.44 8.56 -4.12
C VAL A 57 8.71 8.57 -3.29
N GLU A 58 9.60 7.60 -3.53
CA GLU A 58 10.86 7.47 -2.77
C GLU A 58 11.72 8.71 -2.92
N ALA A 59 11.92 9.19 -4.14
CA ALA A 59 12.71 10.40 -4.39
C ALA A 59 12.14 11.61 -3.64
N LYS A 60 10.81 11.79 -3.66
CA LYS A 60 10.14 12.88 -2.97
C LYS A 60 10.28 12.77 -1.44
N LEU A 61 10.07 11.58 -0.87
CA LEU A 61 10.16 11.35 0.56
C LEU A 61 11.58 11.52 1.09
N LEU A 62 12.60 11.02 0.35
CA LEU A 62 14.00 11.16 0.74
C LEU A 62 14.50 12.61 0.65
N ALA A 63 13.91 13.44 -0.20
CA ALA A 63 14.19 14.87 -0.24
C ALA A 63 13.72 15.61 1.04
N GLY A 64 12.80 15.02 1.79
CA GLY A 64 12.26 15.52 3.05
C GLY A 64 11.26 16.68 2.91
N SER A 65 10.63 17.02 4.03
CA SER A 65 9.70 18.16 4.13
C SER A 65 8.57 18.16 3.10
N THR A 66 8.01 16.97 2.81
CA THR A 66 6.98 16.80 1.78
C THR A 66 5.61 17.34 2.19
N GLY A 67 5.34 17.43 3.48
CA GLY A 67 4.05 17.84 4.04
C GLY A 67 2.97 16.76 3.97
N TYR A 68 3.31 15.52 3.58
CA TYR A 68 2.33 14.42 3.62
C TYR A 68 2.27 13.77 5.00
N ASP A 69 1.02 13.47 5.41
CA ASP A 69 0.72 12.76 6.66
C ASP A 69 0.61 11.25 6.41
N ILE A 70 0.04 10.87 5.27
CA ILE A 70 -0.12 9.47 4.85
C ILE A 70 0.45 9.28 3.45
N VAL A 71 1.27 8.23 3.30
CA VAL A 71 1.82 7.82 2.00
C VAL A 71 1.62 6.31 1.83
N VAL A 72 1.32 5.86 0.61
CA VAL A 72 0.98 4.46 0.31
C VAL A 72 1.99 3.83 -0.65
N PRO A 73 3.24 3.56 -0.22
CA PRO A 73 4.22 2.86 -1.05
C PRO A 73 3.94 1.36 -1.12
N SER A 74 4.55 0.67 -2.09
CA SER A 74 4.61 -0.79 -2.07
C SER A 74 5.53 -1.30 -0.96
N ALA A 75 5.25 -2.50 -0.42
CA ALA A 75 5.93 -3.03 0.76
C ALA A 75 7.46 -3.11 0.62
N SER A 76 7.97 -3.47 -0.57
CA SER A 76 9.42 -3.52 -0.83
C SER A 76 10.10 -2.13 -0.77
N PHE A 77 9.40 -1.07 -1.13
CA PHE A 77 9.87 0.30 -1.00
C PHE A 77 9.73 0.81 0.43
N LEU A 78 8.65 0.45 1.11
CA LEU A 78 8.42 0.76 2.53
C LEU A 78 9.61 0.36 3.40
N GLU A 79 10.15 -0.85 3.23
CA GLU A 79 11.29 -1.37 3.97
C GLU A 79 12.52 -0.44 3.89
N ARG A 80 12.85 0.03 2.69
CA ARG A 80 13.98 0.96 2.48
C ARG A 80 13.71 2.33 3.09
N GLN A 81 12.48 2.80 2.96
CA GLN A 81 12.06 4.10 3.49
C GLN A 81 12.02 4.10 5.02
N ILE A 82 11.62 3.00 5.66
CA ILE A 82 11.74 2.83 7.11
C ILE A 82 13.20 2.87 7.54
N THR A 83 14.08 2.16 6.83
CA THR A 83 15.52 2.15 7.11
C THR A 83 16.13 3.56 6.98
N ALA A 84 15.64 4.35 6.03
CA ALA A 84 16.04 5.74 5.85
C ALA A 84 15.44 6.72 6.89
N GLY A 85 14.58 6.24 7.78
CA GLY A 85 13.95 7.07 8.82
C GLY A 85 12.85 8.01 8.31
N VAL A 86 12.23 7.68 7.17
CA VAL A 86 11.19 8.51 6.56
C VAL A 86 9.88 8.44 7.35
N PHE A 87 9.54 7.27 7.88
CA PHE A 87 8.28 7.03 8.58
C PHE A 87 8.49 6.96 10.10
N GLN A 88 7.57 7.58 10.83
CA GLN A 88 7.51 7.48 12.27
C GLN A 88 6.78 6.19 12.71
N PRO A 89 7.11 5.63 13.87
CA PRO A 89 6.36 4.51 14.43
C PRO A 89 4.91 4.91 14.75
N LEU A 90 3.99 3.98 14.49
CA LEU A 90 2.57 4.12 14.79
C LEU A 90 2.30 3.83 16.27
N ASP A 91 1.45 4.62 16.90
CA ASP A 91 0.83 4.26 18.18
C ASP A 91 -0.35 3.31 17.92
N THR A 92 -0.05 2.03 17.82
CA THR A 92 -1.03 0.99 17.50
C THR A 92 -2.14 0.87 18.54
N ALA A 93 -1.92 1.31 19.78
CA ALA A 93 -2.95 1.32 20.82
C ALA A 93 -4.12 2.27 20.49
N ARG A 94 -3.88 3.26 19.64
CA ARG A 94 -4.90 4.20 19.16
C ARG A 94 -5.64 3.72 17.92
N LEU A 95 -5.19 2.63 17.29
CA LEU A 95 -5.75 2.10 16.04
C LEU A 95 -6.70 0.93 16.32
N SER A 96 -7.89 1.21 16.83
CA SER A 96 -8.87 0.20 17.25
C SER A 96 -9.33 -0.75 16.13
N ASN A 97 -9.20 -0.33 14.86
CA ASN A 97 -9.60 -1.09 13.68
C ASN A 97 -8.54 -2.06 13.15
N LEU A 98 -7.34 -2.09 13.71
CA LEU A 98 -6.31 -3.07 13.33
C LEU A 98 -6.79 -4.53 13.43
N LYS A 99 -7.71 -4.82 14.36
CA LYS A 99 -8.35 -6.13 14.51
C LYS A 99 -9.16 -6.61 13.29
N ASN A 100 -9.49 -5.70 12.36
CA ASN A 100 -10.25 -6.00 11.15
C ASN A 100 -9.34 -6.37 9.97
N LEU A 101 -8.01 -6.25 10.12
CA LEU A 101 -7.06 -6.61 9.08
C LEU A 101 -6.96 -8.11 8.92
N ASP A 102 -6.71 -8.56 7.68
CA ASP A 102 -6.39 -9.94 7.39
C ASP A 102 -5.05 -10.34 8.04
N PRO A 103 -5.03 -11.39 8.90
CA PRO A 103 -3.83 -11.77 9.62
C PRO A 103 -2.73 -12.30 8.72
N ASP A 104 -3.06 -13.02 7.63
CA ASP A 104 -2.07 -13.58 6.71
C ASP A 104 -1.38 -12.45 5.92
N ILE A 105 -2.14 -11.46 5.49
CA ILE A 105 -1.59 -10.29 4.81
C ILE A 105 -0.74 -9.45 5.77
N THR A 106 -1.22 -9.24 7.00
CA THR A 106 -0.47 -8.54 8.05
C THR A 106 0.86 -9.21 8.34
N GLN A 107 0.89 -10.56 8.39
CA GLN A 107 2.14 -11.31 8.55
C GLN A 107 3.09 -11.15 7.36
N ARG A 108 2.58 -11.08 6.14
CA ARG A 108 3.39 -10.83 4.94
C ARG A 108 4.00 -9.43 4.95
N VAL A 109 3.24 -8.41 5.34
CA VAL A 109 3.75 -7.03 5.49
C VAL A 109 4.85 -6.95 6.53
N ALA A 110 4.76 -7.75 7.62
CA ALA A 110 5.79 -7.80 8.66
C ALA A 110 7.18 -8.26 8.17
N LEU A 111 7.29 -8.85 6.98
CA LEU A 111 8.58 -9.14 6.35
C LEU A 111 9.32 -7.86 5.93
N HIS A 112 8.59 -6.78 5.67
CA HIS A 112 9.10 -5.47 5.24
C HIS A 112 9.04 -4.41 6.34
N ASP A 113 8.14 -4.60 7.32
CA ASP A 113 7.98 -3.74 8.50
C ASP A 113 7.91 -4.63 9.75
N PRO A 114 9.04 -5.03 10.33
CA PRO A 114 9.08 -5.95 11.46
C PRO A 114 8.22 -5.48 12.64
N GLY A 115 7.19 -6.27 12.92
CA GLY A 115 6.18 -5.98 13.94
C GLY A 115 5.12 -4.97 13.53
N ASN A 116 5.01 -4.65 12.23
CA ASN A 116 4.03 -3.69 11.66
C ASN A 116 3.99 -2.38 12.46
N LYS A 117 5.18 -1.80 12.69
CA LYS A 117 5.34 -0.63 13.56
C LYS A 117 5.12 0.69 12.84
N HIS A 118 5.29 0.73 11.52
CA HIS A 118 5.27 1.96 10.73
C HIS A 118 4.15 2.00 9.71
N SER A 119 3.50 0.86 9.45
CA SER A 119 2.52 0.73 8.39
C SER A 119 1.29 -0.06 8.80
N VAL A 120 0.20 0.21 8.07
CA VAL A 120 -1.06 -0.57 8.11
C VAL A 120 -1.34 -1.01 6.69
N ASN A 121 -1.62 -2.30 6.47
CA ASN A 121 -1.96 -2.79 5.14
C ASN A 121 -3.24 -2.12 4.63
N TYR A 122 -3.18 -1.56 3.43
CA TYR A 122 -4.30 -0.91 2.75
C TYR A 122 -4.90 -1.82 1.68
N LEU A 123 -4.10 -2.16 0.67
CA LEU A 123 -4.50 -3.05 -0.41
C LEU A 123 -3.42 -4.10 -0.66
N TRP A 124 -3.83 -5.21 -1.23
CA TRP A 124 -2.92 -6.25 -1.72
C TRP A 124 -3.44 -6.80 -3.05
N GLY A 125 -2.57 -7.37 -3.83
CA GLY A 125 -2.93 -7.95 -5.10
C GLY A 125 -1.94 -9.00 -5.56
N THR A 126 -2.27 -9.65 -6.66
CA THR A 126 -1.41 -10.64 -7.33
C THR A 126 -1.12 -10.17 -8.74
N SER A 127 0.08 -10.48 -9.22
CA SER A 127 0.42 -10.34 -10.63
C SER A 127 0.09 -11.62 -11.37
N GLY A 128 -0.42 -11.51 -12.58
CA GLY A 128 -0.76 -12.66 -13.40
C GLY A 128 -0.61 -12.35 -14.90
N VAL A 129 -0.66 -13.39 -15.72
CA VAL A 129 -0.62 -13.25 -17.16
C VAL A 129 -2.04 -13.04 -17.70
N GLY A 130 -2.30 -11.86 -18.27
CA GLY A 130 -3.51 -11.62 -19.05
C GLY A 130 -3.32 -12.09 -20.51
N TYR A 131 -4.27 -12.82 -21.05
CA TYR A 131 -4.17 -13.28 -22.43
C TYR A 131 -5.53 -13.31 -23.14
N ASN A 132 -5.50 -13.15 -24.48
CA ASN A 132 -6.67 -13.32 -25.32
C ASN A 132 -6.85 -14.81 -25.63
N VAL A 133 -7.94 -15.39 -25.11
CA VAL A 133 -8.24 -16.84 -25.21
C VAL A 133 -8.29 -17.33 -26.66
N GLU A 134 -8.95 -16.60 -27.56
CA GLU A 134 -9.08 -17.00 -28.97
C GLU A 134 -7.73 -16.95 -29.69
N MET A 135 -6.93 -15.90 -29.43
CA MET A 135 -5.62 -15.77 -30.06
C MET A 135 -4.65 -16.85 -29.59
N ILE A 136 -4.67 -17.21 -28.31
CA ILE A 136 -3.87 -18.31 -27.77
C ILE A 136 -4.30 -19.63 -28.37
N ASN A 137 -5.58 -19.98 -28.31
CA ASN A 137 -6.10 -21.23 -28.81
C ASN A 137 -5.83 -21.45 -30.32
N LYS A 138 -5.84 -20.38 -31.11
CA LYS A 138 -5.54 -20.44 -32.54
C LYS A 138 -4.09 -20.85 -32.81
N ARG A 139 -3.14 -20.49 -31.93
CA ARG A 139 -1.70 -20.70 -32.11
C ARG A 139 -1.19 -21.92 -31.35
N MET A 140 -1.73 -22.16 -30.17
CA MET A 140 -1.34 -23.23 -29.26
C MET A 140 -2.55 -23.65 -28.42
N PRO A 141 -3.40 -24.57 -28.92
CA PRO A 141 -4.61 -25.01 -28.21
C PRO A 141 -4.33 -25.66 -26.84
N ASP A 142 -3.14 -26.19 -26.65
CA ASP A 142 -2.64 -26.83 -25.43
C ASP A 142 -1.70 -25.91 -24.61
N ALA A 143 -1.80 -24.61 -24.80
CA ALA A 143 -0.99 -23.66 -24.06
C ALA A 143 -1.17 -23.80 -22.55
N PRO A 144 -0.10 -23.76 -21.75
CA PRO A 144 -0.18 -23.89 -20.29
C PRO A 144 -0.66 -22.58 -19.65
N THR A 145 -1.94 -22.25 -19.82
CA THR A 145 -2.56 -20.98 -19.40
C THR A 145 -2.64 -20.81 -17.87
N ASP A 146 -2.40 -21.88 -17.13
CA ASP A 146 -2.33 -21.92 -15.66
C ASP A 146 -0.90 -21.78 -15.12
N SER A 147 0.07 -21.49 -15.97
CA SER A 147 1.48 -21.46 -15.63
C SER A 147 2.21 -20.24 -16.18
N TRP A 148 3.13 -19.69 -15.39
CA TRP A 148 4.10 -18.68 -15.83
C TRP A 148 5.00 -19.13 -17.00
N LYS A 149 5.03 -20.41 -17.36
CA LYS A 149 5.68 -20.92 -18.56
C LYS A 149 5.14 -20.25 -19.83
N MET A 150 3.87 -19.84 -19.83
CA MET A 150 3.29 -19.02 -20.90
C MET A 150 4.14 -17.82 -21.26
N PHE A 151 4.81 -17.25 -20.27
CA PHE A 151 5.53 -15.99 -20.37
C PHE A 151 7.06 -16.15 -20.34
N TYR A 152 7.56 -17.11 -19.55
CA TYR A 152 9.02 -17.26 -19.34
C TYR A 152 9.66 -18.40 -20.13
N ASP A 153 8.89 -19.31 -20.76
CA ASP A 153 9.47 -20.37 -21.60
C ASP A 153 9.65 -19.85 -23.04
N PRO A 154 10.88 -19.71 -23.54
CA PRO A 154 11.13 -19.17 -24.87
C PRO A 154 10.48 -19.99 -26.00
N ALA A 155 10.36 -21.31 -25.82
CA ALA A 155 9.74 -22.18 -26.81
C ALA A 155 8.22 -21.97 -26.91
N ILE A 156 7.58 -21.60 -25.82
CA ILE A 156 6.18 -21.25 -25.76
C ILE A 156 5.97 -19.82 -26.28
N VAL A 157 6.73 -18.85 -25.75
CA VAL A 157 6.59 -17.44 -26.14
C VAL A 157 6.82 -17.23 -27.63
N ALA A 158 7.74 -17.97 -28.24
CA ALA A 158 8.01 -17.90 -29.67
C ALA A 158 6.78 -18.24 -30.55
N LYS A 159 5.81 -19.00 -30.04
CA LYS A 159 4.56 -19.29 -30.74
C LYS A 159 3.64 -18.07 -30.90
N PHE A 160 3.87 -17.03 -30.11
CA PHE A 160 3.06 -15.80 -30.07
C PHE A 160 3.82 -14.59 -30.65
N ALA A 161 4.96 -14.79 -31.27
CA ALA A 161 5.82 -13.72 -31.78
C ALA A 161 5.14 -12.83 -32.83
N ASP A 162 4.15 -13.37 -33.57
CA ASP A 162 3.39 -12.66 -34.60
C ASP A 162 2.35 -11.69 -34.02
N CYS A 163 1.94 -11.87 -32.76
CA CYS A 163 0.95 -11.02 -32.12
C CYS A 163 1.52 -10.16 -30.97
N GLY A 164 2.76 -10.40 -30.62
CA GLY A 164 3.45 -9.71 -29.56
C GLY A 164 3.12 -10.22 -28.15
N VAL A 165 4.06 -9.99 -27.25
CA VAL A 165 3.91 -10.19 -25.80
C VAL A 165 4.32 -8.86 -25.14
N ALA A 166 3.46 -8.32 -24.31
CA ALA A 166 3.71 -7.08 -23.59
C ALA A 166 4.01 -7.37 -22.11
N ILE A 167 4.91 -6.56 -21.54
CA ILE A 167 5.28 -6.58 -20.12
C ILE A 167 4.76 -5.29 -19.47
#